data_8bdcb5debd7737f5aff7dd3233d46ea0
#
_entry.id   8bdcb5debd7737f5aff7dd3233d46ea0
#
_cell.length_a   1.000
_cell.length_b   1.000
_cell.length_c   1.000
_cell.angle_alpha   90.00
_cell.angle_beta   90.00
_cell.angle_gamma   90.00
#
_symmetry.space_group_name_H-M   'P 1'
#
loop_
_entity.id
_entity.type
_entity.pdbx_description
1 polymer ?
#
loop_
_entity_poly.entity_id
_entity_poly.type
_entity_poly.pdbx_seq_one_letter_code
_entity_poly.pdbx_strand_id
1 'polypeptide(L)'
;MTNFTNQYVPSIGLGTYNMTSEEAEFTTLHALKHGYRHIDTAAVYRNEDGVAKGLNTFLNDSDLKREDIFITTKLWPGGLVKVDRIKDYTGTVKSFEKSLMRLSLDYIDLYLIHSPHGKSKR
;
A
#
# COMPACT_ATOMS: atom_id res chain seq x y z
N MET A 1 -16.08 20.81 -1.32
CA MET A 1 -15.57 20.57 0.05
C MET A 1 -15.20 19.11 0.15
N THR A 2 -13.93 18.80 0.21
CA THR A 2 -13.45 17.45 0.52
C THR A 2 -13.73 17.21 2.00
N ASN A 3 -14.72 16.37 2.29
CA ASN A 3 -14.89 15.85 3.63
C ASN A 3 -13.68 14.97 3.94
N PHE A 4 -12.70 15.52 4.66
CA PHE A 4 -11.78 14.70 5.41
C PHE A 4 -12.63 13.98 6.45
N THR A 5 -13.08 12.78 6.12
CA THR A 5 -13.61 11.89 7.13
C THR A 5 -12.50 11.71 8.17
N ASN A 6 -12.84 11.82 9.43
CA ASN A 6 -11.95 11.62 10.58
C ASN A 6 -11.56 10.14 10.63
N GLN A 7 -10.83 9.68 9.60
CA GLN A 7 -10.43 8.29 9.48
C GLN A 7 -9.28 8.06 10.46
N TYR A 8 -9.58 7.30 11.49
CA TYR A 8 -8.61 6.96 12.51
C TYR A 8 -7.53 6.06 11.91
N VAL A 9 -6.29 6.52 11.91
CA VAL A 9 -5.13 5.71 11.55
C VAL A 9 -4.74 4.86 12.75
N PRO A 10 -4.77 3.51 12.66
CA PRO A 10 -4.34 2.66 13.77
C PRO A 10 -2.91 2.97 14.19
N SER A 11 -2.66 3.03 15.50
CA SER A 11 -1.35 3.43 16.06
C SER A 11 -0.23 2.43 15.78
N ILE A 12 -0.60 1.18 15.48
CA ILE A 12 0.35 0.11 15.15
C ILE A 12 -0.03 -0.47 13.79
N GLY A 13 0.96 -0.68 12.93
CA GLY A 13 0.82 -1.28 11.62
C GLY A 13 1.93 -2.27 11.31
N LEU A 14 1.66 -3.18 10.39
CA LEU A 14 2.64 -4.07 9.81
C LEU A 14 3.29 -3.40 8.60
N GLY A 15 4.62 -3.27 8.56
CA GLY A 15 5.38 -2.89 7.37
C GLY A 15 5.85 -4.12 6.61
N THR A 16 5.76 -4.10 5.27
CA THR A 16 6.13 -5.23 4.41
C THR A 16 7.46 -5.04 3.67
N TYR A 17 8.26 -4.06 4.07
CA TYR A 17 9.58 -3.82 3.45
C TYR A 17 10.50 -5.04 3.59
N ASN A 18 11.27 -5.34 2.55
CA ASN A 18 12.19 -6.50 2.45
C ASN A 18 11.53 -7.89 2.57
N MET A 19 10.23 -8.00 2.35
CA MET A 19 9.54 -9.29 2.25
C MET A 19 9.34 -9.68 0.78
N THR A 20 9.42 -10.98 0.50
CA THR A 20 8.90 -11.55 -0.75
C THR A 20 7.36 -11.46 -0.78
N SER A 21 6.73 -11.72 -1.93
CA SER A 21 5.25 -11.78 -1.99
C SER A 21 4.68 -12.86 -1.07
N GLU A 22 5.31 -14.04 -0.97
CA GLU A 22 4.87 -15.11 -0.08
C GLU A 22 5.02 -14.72 1.40
N GLU A 23 6.13 -14.09 1.77
CA GLU A 23 6.33 -13.58 3.13
C GLU A 23 5.32 -12.49 3.48
N ALA A 24 5.02 -11.58 2.55
CA ALA A 24 4.03 -10.53 2.75
C ALA A 24 2.61 -11.11 2.89
N GLU A 25 2.25 -12.14 2.12
CA GLU A 25 0.99 -12.87 2.24
C GLU A 25 0.85 -13.50 3.62
N PHE A 26 1.84 -14.31 4.01
CA PHE A 26 1.84 -15.00 5.30
C PHE A 26 1.79 -14.01 6.47
N THR A 27 2.67 -13.00 6.46
CA THR A 27 2.80 -12.05 7.57
C THR A 27 1.58 -11.14 7.67
N THR A 28 1.00 -10.69 6.54
CA THR A 28 -0.24 -9.91 6.52
C THR A 28 -1.39 -10.70 7.15
N LEU A 29 -1.60 -11.95 6.73
CA LEU A 29 -2.65 -12.81 7.29
C LEU A 29 -2.47 -12.98 8.80
N HIS A 30 -1.23 -13.28 9.24
CA HIS A 30 -0.92 -13.47 10.68
C HIS A 30 -1.13 -12.20 11.49
N ALA A 31 -0.65 -11.06 11.01
CA ALA A 31 -0.81 -9.80 11.71
C ALA A 31 -2.31 -9.45 11.90
N LEU A 32 -3.10 -9.60 10.85
CA LEU A 32 -4.54 -9.34 10.91
C LEU A 32 -5.26 -10.29 11.87
N LYS A 33 -4.89 -11.58 11.90
CA LYS A 33 -5.41 -12.57 12.88
C LYS A 33 -5.06 -12.23 14.33
N HIS A 34 -3.94 -11.52 14.54
CA HIS A 34 -3.48 -11.11 15.86
C HIS A 34 -3.89 -9.66 16.24
N GLY A 35 -4.86 -9.09 15.54
CA GLY A 35 -5.44 -7.82 15.91
C GLY A 35 -4.84 -6.58 15.24
N TYR A 36 -3.84 -6.72 14.37
CA TYR A 36 -3.41 -5.60 13.53
C TYR A 36 -4.55 -5.16 12.61
N ARG A 37 -4.64 -3.85 12.36
CA ARG A 37 -5.67 -3.26 11.48
C ARG A 37 -5.08 -2.27 10.49
N HIS A 38 -3.74 -2.17 10.43
CA HIS A 38 -3.02 -1.33 9.50
C HIS A 38 -1.88 -2.12 8.85
N ILE A 39 -1.86 -2.10 7.53
CA ILE A 39 -0.78 -2.66 6.70
C ILE A 39 -0.15 -1.52 5.92
N ASP A 40 1.17 -1.38 6.03
CA ASP A 40 1.99 -0.40 5.31
C ASP A 40 2.86 -1.13 4.27
N THR A 41 2.59 -0.87 3.01
CA THR A 41 3.34 -1.39 1.88
C THR A 41 3.79 -0.28 0.92
N ALA A 42 4.38 -0.62 -0.20
CA ALA A 42 4.77 0.32 -1.24
C ALA A 42 4.95 -0.39 -2.59
N ALA A 43 4.72 0.33 -3.68
CA ALA A 43 4.91 -0.19 -5.04
C ALA A 43 6.34 -0.72 -5.26
N VAL A 44 7.36 -0.05 -4.70
CA VAL A 44 8.78 -0.41 -4.84
C VAL A 44 9.15 -1.69 -4.08
N TYR A 45 8.35 -2.12 -3.10
CA TYR A 45 8.59 -3.37 -2.37
C TYR A 45 8.28 -4.60 -3.21
N ARG A 46 7.50 -4.46 -4.29
CA ARG A 46 7.13 -5.53 -5.22
C ARG A 46 6.43 -6.71 -4.56
N ASN A 47 5.66 -6.44 -3.51
CA ASN A 47 4.93 -7.45 -2.74
C ASN A 47 3.49 -7.05 -2.40
N GLU A 48 2.95 -6.04 -3.09
CA GLU A 48 1.55 -5.61 -2.91
C GLU A 48 0.54 -6.74 -3.22
N ASP A 49 0.87 -7.63 -4.15
CA ASP A 49 0.07 -8.83 -4.47
C ASP A 49 0.03 -9.85 -3.32
N GLY A 50 1.13 -10.01 -2.59
CA GLY A 50 1.17 -10.81 -1.37
C GLY A 50 0.29 -10.22 -0.27
N VAL A 51 0.36 -8.90 -0.06
CA VAL A 51 -0.54 -8.20 0.87
C VAL A 51 -2.00 -8.44 0.48
N ALA A 52 -2.33 -8.33 -0.81
CA ALA A 52 -3.68 -8.57 -1.31
C ALA A 52 -4.20 -9.98 -0.96
N LYS A 53 -3.38 -11.01 -1.18
CA LYS A 53 -3.75 -12.41 -0.88
C LYS A 53 -3.97 -12.63 0.62
N GLY A 54 -3.06 -12.14 1.47
CA GLY A 54 -3.18 -12.26 2.92
C GLY A 54 -4.40 -11.53 3.46
N LEU A 55 -4.68 -10.33 2.96
CA LEU A 55 -5.87 -9.55 3.31
C LEU A 55 -7.15 -10.26 2.87
N ASN A 56 -7.21 -10.75 1.63
CA ASN A 56 -8.39 -11.43 1.11
C ASN A 56 -8.70 -12.71 1.89
N THR A 57 -7.69 -13.51 2.19
CA THR A 57 -7.84 -14.71 3.03
C THR A 57 -8.39 -14.34 4.40
N PHE A 58 -7.86 -13.30 5.04
CA PHE A 58 -8.34 -12.84 6.33
C PHE A 58 -9.80 -12.37 6.30
N LEU A 59 -10.18 -11.56 5.31
CA LEU A 59 -11.55 -11.04 5.20
C LEU A 59 -12.57 -12.15 4.89
N ASN A 60 -12.18 -13.18 4.13
CA ASN A 60 -13.04 -14.32 3.86
C ASN A 60 -13.28 -15.20 5.10
N ASP A 61 -12.31 -15.26 6.01
CA ASP A 61 -12.34 -16.09 7.21
C ASP A 61 -12.83 -15.35 8.47
N SER A 62 -13.21 -14.07 8.34
CA SER A 62 -13.62 -13.22 9.47
C SER A 62 -14.93 -12.48 9.18
N ASP A 63 -15.56 -11.96 10.22
CA ASP A 63 -16.74 -11.07 10.09
C ASP A 63 -16.36 -9.62 9.76
N LEU A 64 -15.07 -9.31 9.66
CA LEU A 64 -14.57 -7.99 9.34
C LEU A 64 -14.68 -7.69 7.84
N LYS A 65 -14.77 -6.41 7.53
CA LYS A 65 -14.88 -5.90 6.16
C LYS A 65 -13.63 -5.11 5.78
N ARG A 66 -13.50 -4.81 4.49
CA ARG A 66 -12.40 -3.98 3.97
C ARG A 66 -12.27 -2.63 4.71
N GLU A 67 -13.37 -2.03 5.11
CA GLU A 67 -13.41 -0.74 5.83
C GLU A 67 -12.84 -0.81 7.25
N ASP A 68 -12.71 -2.01 7.83
CA ASP A 68 -12.11 -2.23 9.14
C ASP A 68 -10.57 -2.29 9.09
N ILE A 69 -9.99 -2.33 7.90
CA ILE A 69 -8.55 -2.45 7.70
C ILE A 69 -8.02 -1.20 6.98
N PHE A 70 -7.00 -0.58 7.54
CA PHE A 70 -6.33 0.58 6.99
C PHE A 70 -5.12 0.15 6.14
N ILE A 71 -5.12 0.48 4.86
CA ILE A 71 -4.06 0.14 3.92
C ILE A 71 -3.33 1.39 3.47
N THR A 72 -2.04 1.43 3.72
CA THR A 72 -1.12 2.44 3.20
C THR A 72 -0.26 1.82 2.11
N THR A 73 -0.17 2.49 0.97
CA THR A 73 0.88 2.23 -0.02
C THR A 73 1.49 3.53 -0.51
N LYS A 74 2.52 3.45 -1.36
CA LYS A 74 3.35 4.61 -1.65
C LYS A 74 3.70 4.67 -3.13
N LEU A 75 3.60 5.88 -3.68
CA LEU A 75 4.14 6.24 -4.98
C LEU A 75 5.66 6.21 -4.93
N TRP A 76 6.29 5.43 -5.81
CA TRP A 76 7.69 5.65 -6.10
C TRP A 76 7.83 6.86 -7.03
N PRO A 77 8.48 7.94 -6.61
CA PRO A 77 8.52 9.18 -7.39
C PRO A 77 9.39 9.07 -8.65
N GLY A 78 10.23 8.05 -8.76
CA GLY A 78 11.18 7.88 -9.86
C GLY A 78 12.51 8.60 -9.62
N GLY A 79 13.39 8.55 -10.62
CA GLY A 79 14.63 9.35 -10.63
C GLY A 79 15.86 8.71 -10.02
N LEU A 80 15.81 7.46 -9.53
CA LEU A 80 16.98 6.74 -9.00
C LEU A 80 17.79 6.01 -10.08
N VAL A 81 17.14 5.61 -11.16
CA VAL A 81 17.76 4.93 -12.30
C VAL A 81 17.47 5.68 -13.60
N LYS A 82 18.36 5.56 -14.60
CA LYS A 82 18.26 6.33 -15.86
C LYS A 82 16.94 6.15 -16.63
N VAL A 83 16.29 5.02 -16.47
CA VAL A 83 15.02 4.69 -17.14
C VAL A 83 13.78 5.05 -16.32
N ASP A 84 13.96 5.43 -15.06
CA ASP A 84 12.89 5.74 -14.14
C ASP A 84 12.63 7.25 -14.13
N ARG A 85 11.64 7.67 -14.88
CA ARG A 85 11.26 9.10 -14.97
C ARG A 85 10.56 9.54 -13.71
N ILE A 86 10.81 10.79 -13.31
CA ILE A 86 10.02 11.47 -12.28
C ILE A 86 8.56 11.50 -12.76
N LYS A 87 7.67 11.06 -11.90
CA LYS A 87 6.25 10.98 -12.22
C LYS A 87 5.59 12.36 -12.14
N ASP A 88 5.01 12.75 -13.27
CA ASP A 88 4.07 13.84 -13.36
C ASP A 88 2.67 13.42 -12.86
N TYR A 89 1.68 14.27 -13.04
CA TYR A 89 0.29 13.97 -12.68
C TYR A 89 -0.20 12.66 -13.32
N THR A 90 -0.05 12.51 -14.62
CA THR A 90 -0.50 11.33 -15.36
C THR A 90 0.23 10.06 -14.88
N GLY A 91 1.54 10.15 -14.71
CA GLY A 91 2.35 9.04 -14.18
C GLY A 91 1.98 8.66 -12.75
N THR A 92 1.61 9.64 -11.93
CA THR A 92 1.14 9.42 -10.56
C THR A 92 -0.20 8.69 -10.55
N VAL A 93 -1.18 9.13 -11.34
CA VAL A 93 -2.50 8.46 -11.45
C VAL A 93 -2.33 7.02 -11.94
N LYS A 94 -1.56 6.79 -13.01
CA LYS A 94 -1.28 5.43 -13.50
C LYS A 94 -0.59 4.54 -12.47
N SER A 95 0.30 5.11 -11.66
CA SER A 95 0.98 4.35 -10.59
C SER A 95 0.02 3.97 -9.48
N PHE A 96 -0.88 4.87 -9.11
CA PHE A 96 -1.95 4.61 -8.15
C PHE A 96 -2.88 3.49 -8.64
N GLU A 97 -3.35 3.56 -9.87
CA GLU A 97 -4.20 2.53 -10.48
C GLU A 97 -3.51 1.15 -10.49
N LYS A 98 -2.20 1.10 -10.79
CA LYS A 98 -1.42 -0.14 -10.73
C LYS A 98 -1.32 -0.70 -9.30
N SER A 99 -1.19 0.14 -8.30
CA SER A 99 -1.20 -0.30 -6.89
C SER A 99 -2.57 -0.84 -6.50
N LEU A 100 -3.67 -0.18 -6.88
CA LEU A 100 -5.03 -0.69 -6.68
C LEU A 100 -5.20 -2.08 -7.30
N MET A 101 -4.72 -2.27 -8.53
CA MET A 101 -4.79 -3.57 -9.21
C MET A 101 -4.00 -4.65 -8.47
N ARG A 102 -2.75 -4.38 -8.08
CA ARG A 102 -1.91 -5.36 -7.37
C ARG A 102 -2.46 -5.69 -5.98
N LEU A 103 -3.01 -4.70 -5.29
CA LEU A 103 -3.68 -4.87 -3.99
C LEU A 103 -5.07 -5.48 -4.11
N SER A 104 -5.63 -5.58 -5.33
CA SER A 104 -7.02 -6.03 -5.58
C SER A 104 -8.05 -5.25 -4.76
N LEU A 105 -7.90 -3.92 -4.74
CA LEU A 105 -8.73 -3.01 -3.95
C LEU A 105 -9.41 -1.96 -4.82
N ASP A 106 -10.57 -1.48 -4.36
CA ASP A 106 -11.31 -0.36 -4.97
C ASP A 106 -10.81 1.00 -4.45
N TYR A 107 -10.21 1.02 -3.26
CA TYR A 107 -9.63 2.22 -2.66
C TYR A 107 -8.43 1.88 -1.75
N ILE A 108 -7.59 2.89 -1.53
CA ILE A 108 -6.46 2.89 -0.60
C ILE A 108 -6.75 3.95 0.46
N ASP A 109 -6.52 3.64 1.74
CA ASP A 109 -6.80 4.56 2.85
C ASP A 109 -5.79 5.71 2.90
N LEU A 110 -4.53 5.43 2.60
CA LEU A 110 -3.47 6.43 2.55
C LEU A 110 -2.48 6.14 1.43
N TYR A 111 -2.31 7.11 0.53
CA TYR A 111 -1.33 7.05 -0.55
C TYR A 111 -0.25 8.11 -0.34
N LEU A 112 0.96 7.69 -0.08
CA LEU A 112 2.09 8.56 0.24
C LEU A 112 3.04 8.72 -0.95
N ILE A 113 3.77 9.82 -0.99
CA ILE A 113 5.00 9.94 -1.79
C ILE A 113 6.10 9.26 -0.98
N HIS A 114 6.72 8.20 -1.55
CA HIS A 114 7.66 7.34 -0.83
C HIS A 114 8.89 8.07 -0.32
N SER A 115 9.35 9.07 -1.07
CA SER A 115 10.56 9.83 -0.74
C SER A 115 10.46 11.24 -1.31
N PRO A 116 10.93 12.26 -0.59
CA PRO A 116 10.98 13.63 -1.09
C PRO A 116 12.08 13.84 -2.15
N HIS A 117 12.95 12.86 -2.36
CA HIS A 117 14.09 12.93 -3.26
C HIS A 117 13.73 12.49 -4.69
N GLY A 118 12.81 13.20 -5.36
CA GLY A 118 12.83 13.25 -6.81
C GLY A 118 14.07 14.06 -7.22
N LYS A 119 14.94 13.54 -8.11
CA LYS A 119 16.03 14.36 -8.66
C LYS A 119 15.41 15.56 -9.38
N SER A 120 15.34 16.69 -8.70
CA SER A 120 15.21 17.98 -9.34
C SER A 120 16.42 18.13 -10.26
N LYS A 121 16.20 18.18 -11.58
CA LYS A 121 17.19 18.76 -12.45
C LYS A 121 17.29 20.23 -12.05
N ARG A 122 18.40 20.60 -11.45
CA ARG A 122 18.83 22.00 -11.42
C ARG A 122 19.21 22.42 -12.83
#